data_2162530d02007669c7c609452f1765a9
#
_entry.id   2162530d02007669c7c609452f1765a9
#
_cell.length_a   1.000
_cell.length_b   1.000
_cell.length_c   1.000
_cell.angle_alpha   90.00
_cell.angle_beta   90.00
_cell.angle_gamma   90.00
#
_symmetry.space_group_name_H-M   'P 1'
#
loop_
_entity.id
_entity.type
_entity.pdbx_description
1 polymer ?
#
loop_
_entity_poly.entity_id
_entity_poly.type
_entity_poly.pdbx_seq_one_letter_code
_entity_poly.pdbx_strand_id
1 'polypeptide(L)'
;MIKSILLSVDGSAYTDTVLRYGIHCSKACDALLRVLTVIDVRIFEWAVAAGADGFVPILPSAVFQEESRRMLDERASAVLDKCRNILQTEKCKFELHKISGPPVDVICEQALTVDLVIIGARGEFARWESKMIGATIEAVTRLCNKSMLIVDKEFTTPSKILMAYDGSPNANRALSITGFMAKKLNIPITVLTITDQAEHGRNVLREAERYLGPYEVGIDTAIASGAADEAIVGYAEIHNFDIIAMGAYGHSRIREAILGSNTEQIIRKSKVPVLLAK
;
A
#
# COMPACT_ATOMS: atom_id res chain seq x y z
N MET A 1 -15.89 1.56 -7.11
CA MET A 1 -16.52 1.99 -5.85
C MET A 1 -15.89 1.18 -4.72
N ILE A 2 -15.37 1.82 -3.66
CA ILE A 2 -14.71 1.13 -2.55
C ILE A 2 -15.78 0.81 -1.49
N LYS A 3 -16.02 -0.49 -1.24
CA LYS A 3 -16.96 -1.01 -0.25
C LYS A 3 -16.31 -1.92 0.78
N SER A 4 -15.14 -2.45 0.48
CA SER A 4 -14.37 -3.30 1.38
C SER A 4 -12.88 -2.96 1.30
N ILE A 5 -12.24 -2.81 2.46
CA ILE A 5 -10.84 -2.41 2.59
C ILE A 5 -10.13 -3.43 3.47
N LEU A 6 -9.05 -4.04 2.96
CA LEU A 6 -8.17 -4.91 3.73
C LEU A 6 -7.09 -4.06 4.42
N LEU A 7 -6.99 -4.19 5.73
CA LEU A 7 -5.93 -3.59 6.54
C LEU A 7 -4.95 -4.68 6.97
N SER A 8 -3.73 -4.69 6.42
CA SER A 8 -2.69 -5.64 6.84
C SER A 8 -1.90 -5.03 7.99
N VAL A 9 -1.98 -5.64 9.17
CA VAL A 9 -1.37 -5.18 10.42
C VAL A 9 -0.53 -6.30 11.06
N ASP A 10 0.62 -5.93 11.64
CA ASP A 10 1.59 -6.86 12.22
C ASP A 10 2.07 -6.46 13.63
N GLY A 11 1.50 -5.40 14.21
CA GLY A 11 1.91 -4.83 15.48
C GLY A 11 3.16 -3.94 15.42
N SER A 12 3.70 -3.68 14.22
CA SER A 12 4.80 -2.73 14.01
C SER A 12 4.34 -1.28 14.22
N ALA A 13 5.30 -0.35 14.09
CA ALA A 13 5.04 1.09 14.14
C ALA A 13 4.10 1.59 13.01
N TYR A 14 3.89 0.79 11.96
CA TYR A 14 2.99 1.11 10.85
C TYR A 14 1.52 0.77 11.12
N THR A 15 1.25 -0.11 12.08
CA THR A 15 -0.11 -0.58 12.39
C THR A 15 -1.06 0.57 12.72
N ASP A 16 -0.65 1.54 13.50
CA ASP A 16 -1.46 2.71 13.86
C ASP A 16 -1.82 3.54 12.63
N THR A 17 -0.87 3.76 11.73
CA THR A 17 -1.07 4.53 10.51
C THR A 17 -1.99 3.80 9.53
N VAL A 18 -1.80 2.49 9.36
CA VAL A 18 -2.69 1.63 8.56
C VAL A 18 -4.14 1.74 9.06
N LEU A 19 -4.35 1.66 10.38
CA LEU A 19 -5.67 1.82 10.98
C LEU A 19 -6.26 3.21 10.73
N ARG A 20 -5.49 4.28 10.94
CA ARG A 20 -5.96 5.66 10.77
C ARG A 20 -6.38 5.93 9.32
N TYR A 21 -5.58 5.54 8.33
CA TYR A 21 -5.97 5.66 6.91
C TYR A 21 -7.16 4.76 6.60
N GLY A 22 -7.23 3.55 7.15
CA GLY A 22 -8.37 2.65 7.03
C GLY A 22 -9.66 3.27 7.55
N ILE A 23 -9.66 3.83 8.75
CA ILE A 23 -10.78 4.52 9.37
C ILE A 23 -11.21 5.72 8.51
N HIS A 24 -10.24 6.54 8.08
CA HIS A 24 -10.51 7.72 7.25
C HIS A 24 -11.19 7.34 5.93
N CYS A 25 -10.66 6.36 5.21
CA CYS A 25 -11.25 5.84 3.97
C CYS A 25 -12.60 5.16 4.20
N SER A 26 -12.74 4.38 5.27
CA SER A 26 -13.99 3.69 5.62
C SER A 26 -15.13 4.68 5.87
N LYS A 27 -14.88 5.73 6.66
CA LYS A 27 -15.86 6.77 6.94
C LYS A 27 -16.27 7.55 5.68
N ALA A 28 -15.32 7.87 4.81
CA ALA A 28 -15.58 8.59 3.56
C ALA A 28 -16.38 7.74 2.54
N CYS A 29 -16.14 6.42 2.49
CA CYS A 29 -16.72 5.52 1.50
C CYS A 29 -17.88 4.66 2.02
N ASP A 30 -18.18 4.68 3.30
CA ASP A 30 -19.05 3.72 4.01
C ASP A 30 -18.61 2.27 3.72
N ALA A 31 -17.32 1.99 3.92
CA ALA A 31 -16.69 0.72 3.59
C ALA A 31 -16.47 -0.16 4.82
N LEU A 32 -16.61 -1.49 4.65
CA LEU A 32 -16.23 -2.49 5.63
C LEU A 32 -14.70 -2.59 5.74
N LEU A 33 -14.17 -2.55 6.94
CA LEU A 33 -12.77 -2.80 7.23
C LEU A 33 -12.54 -4.29 7.55
N ARG A 34 -11.65 -4.95 6.81
CA ARG A 34 -11.16 -6.29 7.13
C ARG A 34 -9.74 -6.17 7.66
N VAL A 35 -9.59 -6.32 8.96
CA VAL A 35 -8.27 -6.25 9.62
C VAL A 35 -7.65 -7.63 9.63
N LEU A 36 -6.50 -7.76 8.99
CA LEU A 36 -5.76 -9.02 8.84
C LEU A 36 -4.45 -8.95 9.60
N THR A 37 -4.23 -9.91 10.49
CA THR A 37 -2.91 -10.23 11.05
C THR A 37 -2.50 -11.62 10.59
N VAL A 38 -1.29 -11.74 10.04
CA VAL A 38 -0.74 -13.01 9.57
C VAL A 38 0.30 -13.53 10.56
N ILE A 39 0.12 -14.77 11.01
CA ILE A 39 1.13 -15.49 11.78
C ILE A 39 2.08 -16.17 10.80
N ASP A 40 3.31 -15.65 10.69
CA ASP A 40 4.31 -16.16 9.75
C ASP A 40 4.87 -17.50 10.22
N VAL A 41 4.44 -18.57 9.58
CA VAL A 41 4.88 -19.92 9.92
C VAL A 41 6.26 -20.29 9.36
N ARG A 42 6.80 -19.48 8.41
CA ARG A 42 8.11 -19.75 7.79
C ARG A 42 9.26 -19.74 8.78
N ILE A 43 9.12 -19.02 9.88
CA ILE A 43 10.11 -19.00 10.97
C ILE A 43 10.42 -20.42 11.46
N PHE A 44 9.46 -21.36 11.39
CA PHE A 44 9.63 -22.74 11.79
C PHE A 44 10.19 -23.63 10.68
N GLU A 45 9.93 -23.30 9.40
CA GLU A 45 10.38 -24.07 8.24
C GLU A 45 11.88 -23.89 7.99
N TRP A 46 12.42 -22.68 8.22
CA TRP A 46 13.85 -22.39 8.04
C TRP A 46 14.75 -23.18 8.99
N ALA A 47 14.29 -23.50 10.18
CA ALA A 47 15.04 -24.33 11.13
C ALA A 47 15.23 -25.77 10.63
N VAL A 48 14.33 -26.25 9.77
CA VAL A 48 14.37 -27.60 9.18
C VAL A 48 15.22 -27.62 7.90
N ALA A 49 15.19 -26.57 7.08
CA ALA A 49 15.89 -26.51 5.80
C ALA A 49 17.41 -26.29 5.92
N ALA A 50 17.88 -25.65 6.99
CA ALA A 50 19.32 -25.42 7.23
C ALA A 50 20.15 -26.70 7.46
N GLY A 51 19.52 -27.88 7.51
CA GLY A 51 20.16 -29.18 7.69
C GLY A 51 20.64 -29.91 6.42
N ALA A 52 20.46 -29.32 5.23
CA ALA A 52 20.76 -30.00 3.97
C ALA A 52 22.25 -30.14 3.62
N ASP A 53 23.13 -29.39 4.30
CA ASP A 53 24.57 -29.34 3.98
C ASP A 53 25.46 -30.07 5.02
N GLY A 54 25.00 -31.18 5.62
CA GLY A 54 25.85 -32.05 6.45
C GLY A 54 26.06 -31.60 7.91
N PHE A 55 25.50 -30.48 8.32
CA PHE A 55 25.27 -30.15 9.72
C PHE A 55 24.02 -30.87 10.23
N VAL A 56 24.11 -31.62 11.32
CA VAL A 56 22.91 -32.15 11.97
C VAL A 56 22.04 -30.98 12.42
N PRO A 57 20.83 -30.80 11.86
CA PRO A 57 19.99 -29.68 12.26
C PRO A 57 19.64 -29.94 13.75
N ILE A 58 19.93 -28.96 14.60
CA ILE A 58 19.34 -28.92 15.92
C ILE A 58 17.88 -28.55 15.70
N LEU A 59 17.04 -29.57 15.46
CA LEU A 59 15.60 -29.36 15.37
C LEU A 59 15.16 -28.77 16.72
N PRO A 60 14.50 -27.62 16.73
CA PRO A 60 13.92 -27.09 17.95
C PRO A 60 13.03 -28.18 18.57
N SER A 61 13.12 -28.39 19.88
CA SER A 61 12.28 -29.39 20.57
C SER A 61 10.79 -29.10 20.27
N ALA A 62 9.96 -30.14 20.26
CA ALA A 62 8.51 -29.97 20.06
C ALA A 62 7.90 -28.95 21.05
N VAL A 63 8.43 -28.92 22.27
CA VAL A 63 8.05 -27.95 23.32
C VAL A 63 8.39 -26.53 22.89
N PHE A 64 9.59 -26.31 22.37
CA PHE A 64 9.99 -24.97 21.89
C PHE A 64 9.14 -24.49 20.69
N GLN A 65 8.81 -25.40 19.78
CA GLN A 65 7.92 -25.07 18.65
C GLN A 65 6.51 -24.70 19.12
N GLU A 66 5.97 -25.44 20.08
CA GLU A 66 4.63 -25.17 20.63
C GLU A 66 4.61 -23.84 21.41
N GLU A 67 5.61 -23.59 22.26
CA GLU A 67 5.73 -22.32 22.98
C GLU A 67 5.88 -21.13 22.02
N SER A 68 6.70 -21.27 20.99
CA SER A 68 6.87 -20.22 19.98
C SER A 68 5.58 -19.95 19.19
N ARG A 69 4.85 -20.99 18.80
CA ARG A 69 3.52 -20.83 18.19
C ARG A 69 2.56 -20.10 19.09
N ARG A 70 2.51 -20.48 20.36
CA ARG A 70 1.63 -19.83 21.34
C ARG A 70 1.97 -18.37 21.50
N MET A 71 3.26 -18.02 21.61
CA MET A 71 3.70 -16.62 21.70
C MET A 71 3.30 -15.79 20.47
N LEU A 72 3.45 -16.34 19.26
CA LEU A 72 3.05 -15.65 18.03
C LEU A 72 1.52 -15.49 17.96
N ASP A 73 0.76 -16.49 18.36
CA ASP A 73 -0.70 -16.44 18.42
C ASP A 73 -1.21 -15.42 19.43
N GLU A 74 -0.65 -15.40 20.64
CA GLU A 74 -0.96 -14.41 21.69
C GLU A 74 -0.64 -12.99 21.22
N ARG A 75 0.51 -12.80 20.56
CA ARG A 75 0.89 -11.51 19.98
C ARG A 75 -0.08 -11.05 18.89
N ALA A 76 -0.42 -11.92 17.95
CA ALA A 76 -1.38 -11.62 16.89
C ALA A 76 -2.75 -11.27 17.49
N SER A 77 -3.18 -11.98 18.54
CA SER A 77 -4.42 -11.69 19.26
C SER A 77 -4.38 -10.30 19.92
N ALA A 78 -3.29 -9.95 20.59
CA ALA A 78 -3.13 -8.64 21.22
C ALA A 78 -3.18 -7.48 20.19
N VAL A 79 -2.59 -7.68 19.00
CA VAL A 79 -2.67 -6.72 17.90
C VAL A 79 -4.13 -6.52 17.46
N LEU A 80 -4.87 -7.61 17.25
CA LEU A 80 -6.28 -7.54 16.84
C LEU A 80 -7.18 -6.95 17.94
N ASP A 81 -6.91 -7.22 19.20
CA ASP A 81 -7.67 -6.64 20.32
C ASP A 81 -7.46 -5.13 20.41
N LYS A 82 -6.23 -4.65 20.21
CA LYS A 82 -5.95 -3.21 20.07
C LYS A 82 -6.75 -2.60 18.92
N CYS A 83 -6.73 -3.25 17.75
CA CYS A 83 -7.48 -2.80 16.57
C CYS A 83 -8.99 -2.77 16.86
N ARG A 84 -9.54 -3.80 17.48
CA ARG A 84 -10.95 -3.89 17.87
C ARG A 84 -11.37 -2.69 18.70
N ASN A 85 -10.64 -2.39 19.76
CA ASN A 85 -10.95 -1.29 20.67
C ASN A 85 -10.99 0.06 19.95
N ILE A 86 -10.01 0.32 19.07
CA ILE A 86 -9.96 1.55 18.27
C ILE A 86 -11.15 1.62 17.32
N LEU A 87 -11.43 0.54 16.57
CA LEU A 87 -12.49 0.53 15.55
C LEU A 87 -13.89 0.61 16.16
N GLN A 88 -14.10 0.03 17.34
CA GLN A 88 -15.33 0.19 18.10
C GLN A 88 -15.54 1.63 18.55
N THR A 89 -14.51 2.27 19.10
CA THR A 89 -14.55 3.68 19.50
C THR A 89 -14.85 4.59 18.30
N GLU A 90 -14.27 4.30 17.15
CA GLU A 90 -14.46 5.04 15.90
C GLU A 90 -15.78 4.70 15.17
N LYS A 91 -16.56 3.73 15.68
CA LYS A 91 -17.84 3.25 15.15
C LYS A 91 -17.75 2.78 13.69
N CYS A 92 -16.64 2.17 13.32
CA CYS A 92 -16.45 1.58 11.99
C CYS A 92 -17.13 0.22 11.91
N LYS A 93 -17.55 -0.18 10.69
CA LYS A 93 -17.89 -1.57 10.37
C LYS A 93 -16.62 -2.35 10.16
N PHE A 94 -16.39 -3.46 10.86
CA PHE A 94 -15.17 -4.22 10.70
C PHE A 94 -15.30 -5.72 10.96
N GLU A 95 -14.38 -6.47 10.39
CA GLU A 95 -14.11 -7.88 10.65
C GLU A 95 -12.63 -8.05 11.04
N LEU A 96 -12.32 -9.01 11.91
CA LEU A 96 -10.96 -9.30 12.33
C LEU A 96 -10.57 -10.71 11.88
N HIS A 97 -9.44 -10.84 11.19
CA HIS A 97 -8.93 -12.09 10.66
C HIS A 97 -7.52 -12.35 11.20
N LYS A 98 -7.33 -13.51 11.81
CA LYS A 98 -6.05 -14.05 12.24
C LYS A 98 -5.78 -15.31 11.45
N ILE A 99 -4.79 -15.29 10.55
CA ILE A 99 -4.52 -16.40 9.62
C ILE A 99 -3.04 -16.77 9.72
N SER A 100 -2.77 -18.07 9.81
CA SER A 100 -1.40 -18.60 9.78
C SER A 100 -1.00 -18.96 8.35
N GLY A 101 0.19 -18.58 7.92
CA GLY A 101 0.70 -18.89 6.58
C GLY A 101 1.81 -17.95 6.13
N PRO A 102 2.30 -18.11 4.89
CA PRO A 102 3.21 -17.16 4.27
C PRO A 102 2.51 -15.79 4.09
N PRO A 103 3.04 -14.70 4.66
CA PRO A 103 2.34 -13.41 4.67
C PRO A 103 1.93 -12.91 3.28
N VAL A 104 2.78 -13.08 2.28
CA VAL A 104 2.50 -12.62 0.90
C VAL A 104 1.29 -13.34 0.33
N ASP A 105 1.25 -14.67 0.45
CA ASP A 105 0.18 -15.49 -0.11
C ASP A 105 -1.15 -15.20 0.59
N VAL A 106 -1.13 -15.16 1.92
CA VAL A 106 -2.31 -14.86 2.74
C VAL A 106 -2.87 -13.47 2.41
N ILE A 107 -2.01 -12.44 2.33
CA ILE A 107 -2.47 -11.07 2.01
C ILE A 107 -3.05 -11.03 0.60
N CYS A 108 -2.39 -11.63 -0.40
CA CYS A 108 -2.89 -11.66 -1.78
C CYS A 108 -4.21 -12.41 -1.91
N GLU A 109 -4.38 -13.53 -1.21
CA GLU A 109 -5.63 -14.30 -1.19
C GLU A 109 -6.77 -13.49 -0.55
N GLN A 110 -6.56 -12.91 0.62
CA GLN A 110 -7.57 -12.06 1.29
C GLN A 110 -7.90 -10.81 0.49
N ALA A 111 -6.95 -10.29 -0.29
CA ALA A 111 -7.15 -9.16 -1.17
C ALA A 111 -8.11 -9.46 -2.34
N LEU A 112 -8.31 -10.71 -2.76
CA LEU A 112 -9.18 -11.04 -3.90
C LEU A 112 -10.60 -10.52 -3.74
N THR A 113 -11.10 -10.44 -2.52
CA THR A 113 -12.49 -10.10 -2.20
C THR A 113 -12.66 -8.71 -1.56
N VAL A 114 -11.68 -7.82 -1.74
CA VAL A 114 -11.75 -6.40 -1.31
C VAL A 114 -11.50 -5.47 -2.49
N ASP A 115 -11.79 -4.18 -2.28
CA ASP A 115 -11.60 -3.15 -3.32
C ASP A 115 -10.27 -2.39 -3.17
N LEU A 116 -9.75 -2.30 -1.95
CA LEU A 116 -8.52 -1.60 -1.62
C LEU A 116 -7.76 -2.36 -0.53
N VAL A 117 -6.45 -2.40 -0.64
CA VAL A 117 -5.55 -2.87 0.43
C VAL A 117 -4.83 -1.66 1.03
N ILE A 118 -4.77 -1.56 2.35
CA ILE A 118 -3.92 -0.58 3.06
C ILE A 118 -2.87 -1.35 3.84
N ILE A 119 -1.60 -1.02 3.59
CA ILE A 119 -0.46 -1.76 4.13
C ILE A 119 0.69 -0.81 4.43
N GLY A 120 1.46 -1.08 5.47
CA GLY A 120 2.67 -0.32 5.79
C GLY A 120 3.78 -0.54 4.76
N ALA A 121 4.55 0.50 4.46
CA ALA A 121 5.71 0.41 3.57
C ALA A 121 6.80 -0.54 4.10
N ARG A 122 6.76 -0.85 5.39
CA ARG A 122 7.64 -1.82 6.06
C ARG A 122 6.89 -2.53 7.17
N GLY A 123 7.39 -3.68 7.61
CA GLY A 123 6.82 -4.47 8.71
C GLY A 123 7.70 -4.47 9.95
N GLU A 124 7.47 -5.45 10.81
CA GLU A 124 8.11 -5.63 12.12
C GLU A 124 9.64 -5.63 12.09
N PHE A 125 10.25 -6.17 11.04
CA PHE A 125 11.71 -6.21 10.87
C PHE A 125 12.34 -4.90 10.41
N ALA A 126 11.57 -3.83 10.27
CA ALA A 126 12.05 -2.48 9.92
C ALA A 126 12.91 -1.80 11.00
N ARG A 127 13.31 -2.51 12.05
CA ARG A 127 14.21 -2.00 13.11
C ARG A 127 15.63 -1.72 12.61
N TRP A 128 16.02 -2.32 11.49
CA TRP A 128 17.28 -1.99 10.82
C TRP A 128 16.97 -0.81 9.91
N GLU A 129 17.67 0.30 10.09
CA GLU A 129 17.56 1.52 9.27
C GLU A 129 17.98 1.28 7.80
N SER A 130 17.38 0.30 7.16
CA SER A 130 17.57 0.09 5.74
C SER A 130 16.64 1.02 4.97
N LYS A 131 17.16 1.76 4.01
CA LYS A 131 16.37 2.53 3.05
C LYS A 131 15.60 1.65 2.07
N MET A 132 15.47 0.34 2.33
CA MET A 132 14.82 -0.64 1.46
C MET A 132 13.34 -0.79 1.82
N ILE A 133 12.50 -1.05 0.83
CA ILE A 133 11.11 -1.49 1.04
C ILE A 133 11.14 -2.84 1.75
N GLY A 134 10.18 -3.12 2.62
CA GLY A 134 10.08 -4.43 3.27
C GLY A 134 9.85 -5.54 2.24
N ALA A 135 10.51 -6.70 2.42
CA ALA A 135 10.41 -7.82 1.47
C ALA A 135 8.96 -8.28 1.23
N THR A 136 8.12 -8.25 2.26
CA THR A 136 6.70 -8.60 2.15
C THR A 136 5.95 -7.61 1.26
N ILE A 137 6.12 -6.30 1.47
CA ILE A 137 5.41 -5.30 0.66
C ILE A 137 5.90 -5.31 -0.79
N GLU A 138 7.19 -5.50 -1.03
CA GLU A 138 7.73 -5.65 -2.39
C GLU A 138 7.08 -6.83 -3.13
N ALA A 139 6.97 -7.99 -2.49
CA ALA A 139 6.33 -9.16 -3.07
C ALA A 139 4.80 -8.97 -3.24
N VAL A 140 4.11 -8.40 -2.24
CA VAL A 140 2.66 -8.11 -2.33
C VAL A 140 2.38 -7.11 -3.45
N THR A 141 3.20 -6.04 -3.61
CA THR A 141 3.02 -5.09 -4.71
C THR A 141 3.25 -5.70 -6.09
N ARG A 142 3.97 -6.81 -6.21
CA ARG A 142 4.13 -7.55 -7.47
C ARG A 142 2.99 -8.52 -7.75
N LEU A 143 2.57 -9.27 -6.74
CA LEU A 143 1.68 -10.43 -6.88
C LEU A 143 0.21 -10.10 -6.68
N CYS A 144 -0.11 -9.11 -5.85
CA CYS A 144 -1.49 -8.74 -5.59
C CYS A 144 -2.06 -7.90 -6.74
N ASN A 145 -3.25 -8.28 -7.23
CA ASN A 145 -3.95 -7.63 -8.35
C ASN A 145 -4.95 -6.54 -7.90
N LYS A 146 -4.81 -6.05 -6.67
CA LYS A 146 -5.68 -4.99 -6.13
C LYS A 146 -4.92 -3.70 -5.93
N SER A 147 -5.62 -2.60 -6.09
CA SER A 147 -5.07 -1.29 -5.75
C SER A 147 -4.70 -1.23 -4.27
N MET A 148 -3.59 -0.55 -3.97
CA MET A 148 -3.05 -0.49 -2.62
C MET A 148 -2.74 0.95 -2.21
N LEU A 149 -3.04 1.29 -0.97
CA LEU A 149 -2.51 2.47 -0.30
C LEU A 149 -1.37 2.01 0.60
N ILE A 150 -0.15 2.35 0.22
CA ILE A 150 1.08 2.02 0.95
C ILE A 150 1.38 3.22 1.84
N VAL A 151 1.43 3.01 3.17
CA VAL A 151 1.55 4.10 4.15
C VAL A 151 2.86 4.03 4.93
N ASP A 152 3.39 5.20 5.30
CA ASP A 152 4.54 5.31 6.20
C ASP A 152 4.07 5.40 7.68
N LYS A 153 4.97 5.71 8.60
CA LYS A 153 4.73 5.68 10.05
C LYS A 153 3.80 6.80 10.54
N GLU A 154 3.74 7.91 9.82
CA GLU A 154 3.00 9.09 10.25
C GLU A 154 1.68 9.22 9.48
N PHE A 155 0.63 9.53 10.21
CA PHE A 155 -0.67 9.82 9.63
C PHE A 155 -0.85 11.33 9.48
N THR A 156 -1.17 11.75 8.27
CA THR A 156 -1.63 13.10 7.97
C THR A 156 -3.01 13.00 7.34
N THR A 157 -3.96 13.82 7.79
CA THR A 157 -5.27 13.88 7.15
C THR A 157 -5.11 14.40 5.72
N PRO A 158 -5.47 13.60 4.70
CA PRO A 158 -5.28 14.01 3.32
C PRO A 158 -6.09 15.28 2.98
N SER A 159 -5.45 16.24 2.36
CA SER A 159 -6.05 17.49 1.88
C SER A 159 -5.91 17.68 0.38
N LYS A 160 -4.97 17.00 -0.28
CA LYS A 160 -4.77 17.03 -1.74
C LYS A 160 -3.97 15.83 -2.24
N ILE A 161 -4.26 15.42 -3.46
CA ILE A 161 -3.64 14.26 -4.12
C ILE A 161 -2.79 14.74 -5.30
N LEU A 162 -1.55 14.24 -5.38
CA LEU A 162 -0.73 14.30 -6.59
C LEU A 162 -0.95 13.03 -7.41
N MET A 163 -1.49 13.16 -8.62
CA MET A 163 -1.67 12.04 -9.55
C MET A 163 -0.55 12.06 -10.60
N ALA A 164 0.40 11.12 -10.51
CA ALA A 164 1.41 10.93 -11.54
C ALA A 164 0.79 10.21 -12.76
N TYR A 165 0.79 10.89 -13.91
CA TYR A 165 0.07 10.44 -15.11
C TYR A 165 0.94 10.54 -16.35
N ASP A 166 1.09 9.41 -17.06
CA ASP A 166 1.87 9.30 -18.29
C ASP A 166 1.04 8.83 -19.51
N GLY A 167 -0.29 8.75 -19.38
CA GLY A 167 -1.18 8.24 -20.43
C GLY A 167 -1.16 6.73 -20.61
N SER A 168 -0.39 5.97 -19.82
CA SER A 168 -0.34 4.51 -19.89
C SER A 168 -1.65 3.86 -19.42
N PRO A 169 -1.94 2.61 -19.83
CA PRO A 169 -3.13 1.89 -19.37
C PRO A 169 -3.23 1.79 -17.84
N ASN A 170 -2.11 1.67 -17.14
CA ASN A 170 -2.10 1.59 -15.69
C ASN A 170 -2.31 2.98 -15.04
N ALA A 171 -1.77 4.04 -15.63
CA ALA A 171 -2.07 5.40 -15.21
C ALA A 171 -3.56 5.72 -15.41
N ASN A 172 -4.17 5.24 -16.50
CA ASN A 172 -5.62 5.38 -16.74
C ASN A 172 -6.47 4.67 -15.65
N ARG A 173 -6.05 3.48 -15.19
CA ARG A 173 -6.71 2.82 -14.04
C ARG A 173 -6.56 3.64 -12.76
N ALA A 174 -5.39 4.25 -12.56
CA ALA A 174 -5.13 5.10 -11.40
C ALA A 174 -6.01 6.36 -11.40
N LEU A 175 -6.34 6.95 -12.56
CA LEU A 175 -7.29 8.07 -12.64
C LEU A 175 -8.66 7.73 -12.02
N SER A 176 -9.17 6.52 -12.30
CA SER A 176 -10.48 6.09 -11.81
C SER A 176 -10.55 6.02 -10.29
N ILE A 177 -9.58 5.34 -9.66
CA ILE A 177 -9.57 5.22 -8.20
C ILE A 177 -9.22 6.55 -7.54
N THR A 178 -8.34 7.35 -8.14
CA THR A 178 -7.95 8.66 -7.62
C THR A 178 -9.14 9.64 -7.65
N GLY A 179 -9.86 9.73 -8.77
CA GLY A 179 -11.07 10.55 -8.90
C GLY A 179 -12.15 10.14 -7.90
N PHE A 180 -12.38 8.82 -7.75
CA PHE A 180 -13.33 8.32 -6.76
C PHE A 180 -12.91 8.68 -5.33
N MET A 181 -11.65 8.48 -4.95
CA MET A 181 -11.17 8.82 -3.61
C MET A 181 -11.21 10.32 -3.36
N ALA A 182 -10.76 11.14 -4.28
CA ALA A 182 -10.79 12.60 -4.18
C ALA A 182 -12.22 13.11 -3.96
N LYS A 183 -13.20 12.58 -4.72
CA LYS A 183 -14.63 12.93 -4.53
C LYS A 183 -15.12 12.52 -3.14
N LYS A 184 -14.77 11.32 -2.67
CA LYS A 184 -15.21 10.82 -1.37
C LYS A 184 -14.56 11.55 -0.20
N LEU A 185 -13.30 11.92 -0.34
CA LEU A 185 -12.55 12.69 0.65
C LEU A 185 -12.80 14.21 0.54
N ASN A 186 -13.46 14.66 -0.53
CA ASN A 186 -13.69 16.05 -0.86
C ASN A 186 -12.39 16.88 -0.93
N ILE A 187 -11.40 16.37 -1.66
CA ILE A 187 -10.07 16.99 -1.82
C ILE A 187 -9.71 17.14 -3.31
N PRO A 188 -8.90 18.16 -3.70
CA PRO A 188 -8.46 18.38 -5.07
C PRO A 188 -7.40 17.37 -5.51
N ILE A 189 -7.24 17.27 -6.84
CA ILE A 189 -6.22 16.50 -7.54
C ILE A 189 -5.33 17.44 -8.34
N THR A 190 -4.02 17.29 -8.25
CA THR A 190 -3.09 17.83 -9.24
C THR A 190 -2.57 16.67 -10.10
N VAL A 191 -2.80 16.74 -11.40
CA VAL A 191 -2.25 15.76 -12.35
C VAL A 191 -0.89 16.24 -12.83
N LEU A 192 0.14 15.43 -12.56
CA LEU A 192 1.52 15.73 -12.94
C LEU A 192 1.99 14.76 -14.04
N THR A 193 2.47 15.34 -15.14
CA THR A 193 3.14 14.59 -16.22
C THR A 193 4.62 14.94 -16.26
N ILE A 194 5.48 13.93 -16.35
CA ILE A 194 6.94 14.12 -16.47
C ILE A 194 7.33 13.96 -17.95
N THR A 195 7.74 15.05 -18.57
CA THR A 195 8.18 15.06 -19.98
C THR A 195 8.94 16.35 -20.32
N ASP A 196 9.91 16.23 -21.21
CA ASP A 196 10.61 17.38 -21.80
C ASP A 196 9.86 17.98 -23.01
N GLN A 197 8.81 17.30 -23.49
CA GLN A 197 8.01 17.72 -24.63
C GLN A 197 6.70 18.38 -24.16
N ALA A 198 6.71 19.70 -24.03
CA ALA A 198 5.60 20.47 -23.48
C ALA A 198 4.27 20.26 -24.20
N GLU A 199 4.29 20.07 -25.54
CA GLU A 199 3.07 19.84 -26.32
C GLU A 199 2.49 18.44 -26.04
N HIS A 200 3.34 17.43 -26.01
CA HIS A 200 2.95 16.07 -25.62
C HIS A 200 2.35 16.08 -24.20
N GLY A 201 3.02 16.72 -23.26
CA GLY A 201 2.54 16.84 -21.88
C GLY A 201 1.15 17.47 -21.79
N ARG A 202 0.92 18.59 -22.49
CA ARG A 202 -0.42 19.21 -22.55
C ARG A 202 -1.51 18.32 -23.14
N ASN A 203 -1.17 17.47 -24.11
CA ASN A 203 -2.13 16.54 -24.70
C ASN A 203 -2.50 15.44 -23.70
N VAL A 204 -1.51 14.84 -23.04
CA VAL A 204 -1.69 13.82 -22.00
C VAL A 204 -2.52 14.38 -20.83
N LEU A 205 -2.23 15.58 -20.36
CA LEU A 205 -2.97 16.21 -19.27
C LEU A 205 -4.42 16.50 -19.63
N ARG A 206 -4.72 16.95 -20.87
CA ARG A 206 -6.10 17.16 -21.33
C ARG A 206 -6.94 15.87 -21.31
N GLU A 207 -6.34 14.73 -21.58
CA GLU A 207 -7.03 13.44 -21.47
C GLU A 207 -7.41 13.14 -20.02
N ALA A 208 -6.48 13.37 -19.08
CA ALA A 208 -6.73 13.18 -17.64
C ALA A 208 -7.81 14.14 -17.13
N GLU A 209 -7.77 15.43 -17.50
CA GLU A 209 -8.78 16.42 -17.14
C GLU A 209 -10.16 16.02 -17.64
N ARG A 210 -10.27 15.59 -18.91
CA ARG A 210 -11.52 15.10 -19.49
C ARG A 210 -12.08 13.91 -18.74
N TYR A 211 -11.21 12.97 -18.34
CA TYR A 211 -11.61 11.78 -17.59
C TYR A 211 -12.08 12.13 -16.18
N LEU A 212 -11.38 13.05 -15.51
CA LEU A 212 -11.69 13.44 -14.13
C LEU A 212 -12.86 14.42 -14.02
N GLY A 213 -13.19 15.16 -15.06
CA GLY A 213 -14.27 16.15 -15.05
C GLY A 213 -15.59 15.65 -14.43
N PRO A 214 -16.12 14.46 -14.79
CA PRO A 214 -17.35 13.92 -14.21
C PRO A 214 -17.30 13.62 -12.71
N TYR A 215 -16.12 13.62 -12.08
CA TYR A 215 -16.00 13.43 -10.63
C TYR A 215 -16.31 14.71 -9.84
N GLU A 216 -16.36 15.88 -10.50
CA GLU A 216 -16.67 17.17 -9.88
C GLU A 216 -15.75 17.49 -8.69
N VAL A 217 -14.46 17.30 -8.85
CA VAL A 217 -13.40 17.65 -7.89
C VAL A 217 -12.55 18.78 -8.47
N GLY A 218 -11.85 19.51 -7.62
CA GLY A 218 -10.85 20.49 -8.09
C GLY A 218 -9.72 19.77 -8.83
N ILE A 219 -9.39 20.20 -10.06
CA ILE A 219 -8.35 19.61 -10.88
C ILE A 219 -7.37 20.70 -11.28
N ASP A 220 -6.11 20.49 -10.93
CA ASP A 220 -4.98 21.26 -11.42
C ASP A 220 -4.06 20.37 -12.26
N THR A 221 -3.27 20.96 -13.15
CA THR A 221 -2.32 20.22 -13.99
C THR A 221 -0.93 20.82 -13.93
N ALA A 222 0.09 19.98 -14.02
CA ALA A 222 1.48 20.39 -14.02
C ALA A 222 2.32 19.51 -14.94
N ILE A 223 3.37 20.10 -15.51
CA ILE A 223 4.41 19.40 -16.27
C ILE A 223 5.73 19.62 -15.55
N ALA A 224 6.49 18.56 -15.34
CA ALA A 224 7.86 18.62 -14.88
C ALA A 224 8.76 17.80 -15.80
N SER A 225 10.07 17.99 -15.69
CA SER A 225 11.10 17.28 -16.46
C SER A 225 12.04 16.52 -15.54
N GLY A 226 12.85 15.60 -16.11
CA GLY A 226 13.85 14.85 -15.38
C GLY A 226 13.47 13.39 -15.10
N ALA A 227 14.16 12.74 -14.15
CA ALA A 227 13.87 11.38 -13.76
C ALA A 227 12.52 11.31 -13.03
N ALA A 228 11.62 10.44 -13.49
CA ALA A 228 10.22 10.42 -13.05
C ALA A 228 10.08 10.21 -11.53
N ASP A 229 10.86 9.32 -10.93
CA ASP A 229 10.82 9.05 -9.49
C ASP A 229 11.26 10.25 -8.65
N GLU A 230 12.31 10.96 -9.08
CA GLU A 230 12.80 12.15 -8.38
C GLU A 230 11.87 13.35 -8.57
N ALA A 231 11.38 13.55 -9.79
CA ALA A 231 10.47 14.65 -10.12
C ALA A 231 9.13 14.52 -9.39
N ILE A 232 8.54 13.31 -9.33
CA ILE A 232 7.26 13.06 -8.64
C ILE A 232 7.39 13.27 -7.14
N VAL A 233 8.41 12.66 -6.51
CA VAL A 233 8.62 12.79 -5.06
C VAL A 233 8.99 14.23 -4.68
N GLY A 234 9.90 14.85 -5.44
CA GLY A 234 10.29 16.24 -5.21
C GLY A 234 9.13 17.22 -5.37
N TYR A 235 8.28 17.03 -6.39
CA TYR A 235 7.08 17.85 -6.58
C TYR A 235 6.09 17.69 -5.42
N ALA A 236 5.88 16.46 -4.97
CA ALA A 236 5.02 16.18 -3.83
C ALA A 236 5.51 16.87 -2.55
N GLU A 237 6.82 16.82 -2.27
CA GLU A 237 7.43 17.46 -1.11
C GLU A 237 7.35 18.99 -1.18
N ILE A 238 7.78 19.59 -2.30
CA ILE A 238 7.81 21.06 -2.48
C ILE A 238 6.41 21.66 -2.34
N HIS A 239 5.39 20.98 -2.89
CA HIS A 239 4.03 21.47 -2.87
C HIS A 239 3.17 20.89 -1.74
N ASN A 240 3.77 20.14 -0.80
CA ASN A 240 3.12 19.54 0.37
C ASN A 240 1.88 18.72 0.03
N PHE A 241 1.99 17.79 -0.91
CA PHE A 241 0.93 16.82 -1.18
C PHE A 241 0.89 15.73 -0.08
N ASP A 242 -0.30 15.22 0.20
CA ASP A 242 -0.53 14.25 1.26
C ASP A 242 -0.65 12.81 0.74
N ILE A 243 -0.87 12.63 -0.55
CA ILE A 243 -0.95 11.33 -1.24
C ILE A 243 -0.33 11.47 -2.63
N ILE A 244 0.50 10.51 -3.03
CA ILE A 244 0.90 10.30 -4.42
C ILE A 244 0.06 9.15 -4.98
N ALA A 245 -0.68 9.38 -6.06
CA ALA A 245 -1.42 8.35 -6.79
C ALA A 245 -0.71 8.04 -8.11
N MET A 246 -0.60 6.76 -8.47
CA MET A 246 0.06 6.34 -9.69
C MET A 246 -0.37 4.94 -10.15
N GLY A 247 -0.14 4.61 -11.42
CA GLY A 247 -0.23 3.25 -11.91
C GLY A 247 0.92 2.37 -11.45
N ALA A 248 0.66 1.08 -11.28
CA ALA A 248 1.67 0.13 -10.80
C ALA A 248 2.86 -0.04 -11.75
N TYR A 249 2.67 0.22 -13.05
CA TYR A 249 3.68 0.07 -14.11
C TYR A 249 3.48 1.20 -15.13
N GLY A 250 4.55 1.77 -15.65
CA GLY A 250 4.51 2.74 -16.76
C GLY A 250 4.55 2.05 -18.13
N HIS A 251 5.07 2.75 -19.14
CA HIS A 251 5.12 2.30 -20.54
C HIS A 251 6.02 1.07 -20.82
N SER A 252 6.85 0.62 -19.87
CA SER A 252 7.72 -0.54 -20.09
C SER A 252 6.92 -1.84 -20.10
N ARG A 253 6.89 -2.52 -21.25
CA ARG A 253 6.23 -3.81 -21.47
C ARG A 253 6.95 -5.00 -20.79
N ILE A 254 7.45 -4.84 -19.58
CA ILE A 254 8.13 -5.93 -18.89
C ILE A 254 7.12 -6.68 -18.04
N ARG A 255 7.04 -7.98 -18.32
CA ARG A 255 6.23 -9.05 -17.69
C ARG A 255 5.70 -8.73 -16.29
N GLU A 256 4.44 -9.11 -16.07
CA GLU A 256 3.59 -8.96 -14.86
C GLU A 256 4.23 -9.28 -13.49
N ALA A 257 5.48 -9.74 -13.46
CA ALA A 257 6.19 -10.18 -12.25
C ALA A 257 7.23 -9.18 -11.72
N ILE A 258 7.40 -7.99 -12.33
CA ILE A 258 8.44 -7.02 -11.91
C ILE A 258 7.78 -5.69 -11.56
N LEU A 259 7.96 -5.24 -10.33
CA LEU A 259 7.61 -3.87 -9.95
C LEU A 259 8.45 -2.89 -10.78
N GLY A 260 7.84 -1.90 -11.41
CA GLY A 260 8.58 -0.92 -12.21
C GLY A 260 9.61 -0.19 -11.35
N SER A 261 10.81 0.03 -11.90
CA SER A 261 11.90 0.69 -11.17
C SER A 261 11.48 2.04 -10.56
N ASN A 262 10.73 2.86 -11.31
CA ASN A 262 10.20 4.13 -10.81
C ASN A 262 9.19 3.93 -9.68
N THR A 263 8.31 2.93 -9.78
CA THR A 263 7.31 2.62 -8.73
C THR A 263 8.00 2.23 -7.43
N GLU A 264 8.99 1.35 -7.49
CA GLU A 264 9.78 0.94 -6.33
C GLU A 264 10.51 2.14 -5.69
N GLN A 265 11.16 2.98 -6.52
CA GLN A 265 11.87 4.17 -6.03
C GLN A 265 10.92 5.19 -5.39
N ILE A 266 9.74 5.40 -5.97
CA ILE A 266 8.74 6.32 -5.40
C ILE A 266 8.25 5.80 -4.05
N ILE A 267 7.87 4.53 -3.93
CA ILE A 267 7.45 3.94 -2.65
C ILE A 267 8.57 4.04 -1.60
N ARG A 268 9.83 3.86 -2.02
CA ARG A 268 10.99 3.90 -1.14
C ARG A 268 11.34 5.31 -0.64
N LYS A 269 11.21 6.31 -1.53
CA LYS A 269 11.63 7.71 -1.27
C LYS A 269 10.50 8.55 -0.68
N SER A 270 9.24 8.18 -0.94
CA SER A 270 8.08 8.96 -0.51
C SER A 270 7.93 8.97 1.02
N LYS A 271 7.66 10.14 1.56
CA LYS A 271 7.28 10.36 2.97
C LYS A 271 5.76 10.41 3.14
N VAL A 272 5.03 10.46 2.03
CA VAL A 272 3.56 10.45 2.03
C VAL A 272 3.05 9.15 1.45
N PRO A 273 1.82 8.73 1.78
CA PRO A 273 1.21 7.53 1.24
C PRO A 273 1.24 7.47 -0.29
N VAL A 274 1.47 6.26 -0.81
CA VAL A 274 1.43 5.99 -2.25
C VAL A 274 0.21 5.13 -2.57
N LEU A 275 -0.75 5.69 -3.32
CA LEU A 275 -1.88 4.97 -3.90
C LEU A 275 -1.44 4.34 -5.22
N LEU A 276 -1.22 3.04 -5.20
CA LEU A 276 -0.79 2.26 -6.33
C LEU A 276 -1.99 1.55 -6.97
N ALA A 277 -2.35 1.92 -8.18
CA ALA A 277 -3.45 1.29 -8.91
C ALA A 277 -2.97 0.13 -9.78
N LYS A 278 -3.77 -0.93 -9.81
CA LYS A 278 -3.53 -2.16 -10.56
C LYS A 278 -4.58 -2.38 -11.65
#